data_9fdaa24fac08e213877410d969a57b88
#
_entry.id   9fdaa24fac08e213877410d969a57b88
#
_cell.length_a   1.000
_cell.length_b   1.000
_cell.length_c   1.000
_cell.angle_alpha   90.00
_cell.angle_beta   90.00
_cell.angle_gamma   90.00
#
_symmetry.space_group_name_H-M   'P 1'
#
loop_
_entity.id
_entity.type
_entity.pdbx_description
1 polymer ?
#
loop_
_entity_poly.entity_id
_entity_poly.type
_entity_poly.pdbx_seq_one_letter_code
_entity_poly.pdbx_strand_id
1 'polypeptide(L)'
;LNKNIGPIRQLEKLSMEELDYYSQNGGIVGVDGSSNKMGGAYPHFLEIYQGLAKSTLYKDEAVYKVDFYTPLYYKEDSILEDSIEEETSIRREKLSTIEIEAALESIEKLKPYGIIMDGSLIRYDIESYSKWMELRRKCEEENIILIGVIKDIKTSIIGEALRKDKSLEIEDLFYDRELLYGKLEYGEAIAVYNIHGEKTKKAREGFASLFMRSSNAP
;
A
#
# COMPACT_ATOMS: atom_id res chain seq x y z
N LEU A 1 -1.96 16.03 21.72
CA LEU A 1 -2.36 14.84 20.94
C LEU A 1 -3.62 15.07 20.10
N ASN A 2 -4.64 15.78 20.60
CA ASN A 2 -5.98 15.80 19.99
C ASN A 2 -6.16 16.64 18.71
N LYS A 3 -5.19 17.42 18.27
CA LYS A 3 -5.39 18.23 17.04
C LYS A 3 -5.03 17.50 15.74
N ASN A 4 -4.14 16.53 15.78
CA ASN A 4 -3.62 15.81 14.60
C ASN A 4 -3.86 14.30 14.65
N ILE A 5 -4.23 13.77 15.81
CA ILE A 5 -4.51 12.36 16.04
C ILE A 5 -5.96 12.29 16.49
N GLY A 6 -6.79 11.53 15.76
CA GLY A 6 -8.21 11.36 16.07
C GLY A 6 -8.44 10.57 17.37
N PRO A 7 -9.69 10.50 17.84
CA PRO A 7 -10.03 9.67 19.00
C PRO A 7 -9.85 8.18 18.67
N ILE A 8 -9.50 7.40 19.68
CA ILE A 8 -9.55 5.94 19.61
C ILE A 8 -11.02 5.53 19.52
N ARG A 9 -11.31 4.60 18.59
CA ARG A 9 -12.65 4.07 18.38
C ARG A 9 -12.60 2.55 18.36
N GLN A 10 -13.59 1.92 18.97
CA GLN A 10 -13.82 0.50 18.83
C GLN A 10 -14.42 0.23 17.45
N LEU A 11 -13.82 -0.67 16.69
CA LEU A 11 -14.36 -1.19 15.44
C LEU A 11 -15.12 -2.48 15.74
N GLU A 12 -16.25 -2.62 15.10
CA GLU A 12 -17.09 -3.81 15.20
C GLU A 12 -16.86 -4.71 13.98
N LYS A 13 -17.11 -5.99 14.17
CA LYS A 13 -17.14 -6.91 13.03
C LYS A 13 -18.34 -6.59 12.17
N LEU A 14 -18.19 -6.73 10.85
CA LEU A 14 -19.30 -6.61 9.92
C LEU A 14 -20.41 -7.60 10.27
N SER A 15 -21.64 -7.14 10.29
CA SER A 15 -22.83 -7.98 10.40
C SER A 15 -23.00 -8.83 9.14
N MET A 16 -23.83 -9.87 9.22
CA MET A 16 -24.17 -10.68 8.04
C MET A 16 -24.85 -9.85 6.95
N GLU A 17 -25.69 -8.89 7.33
CA GLU A 17 -26.37 -7.99 6.39
C GLU A 17 -25.37 -7.09 5.63
N GLU A 18 -24.35 -6.57 6.31
CA GLU A 18 -23.28 -5.80 5.69
C GLU A 18 -22.42 -6.67 4.77
N LEU A 19 -22.09 -7.90 5.18
CA LEU A 19 -21.36 -8.84 4.33
C LEU A 19 -22.14 -9.21 3.08
N ASP A 20 -23.46 -9.44 3.22
CA ASP A 20 -24.34 -9.70 2.09
C ASP A 20 -24.44 -8.48 1.17
N TYR A 21 -24.52 -7.27 1.73
CA TYR A 21 -24.50 -6.04 0.95
C TYR A 21 -23.23 -5.92 0.11
N TYR A 22 -22.06 -6.11 0.70
CA TYR A 22 -20.79 -6.04 -0.05
C TYR A 22 -20.69 -7.13 -1.11
N SER A 23 -21.18 -8.33 -0.81
CA SER A 23 -21.22 -9.43 -1.76
C SER A 23 -22.12 -9.11 -2.96
N GLN A 24 -23.30 -8.59 -2.73
CA GLN A 24 -24.24 -8.21 -3.79
C GLN A 24 -23.72 -7.04 -4.66
N ASN A 25 -22.84 -6.20 -4.11
CA ASN A 25 -22.26 -5.06 -4.81
C ASN A 25 -20.84 -5.31 -5.37
N GLY A 26 -20.46 -6.57 -5.61
CA GLY A 26 -19.21 -6.93 -6.29
C GLY A 26 -18.10 -7.45 -5.37
N GLY A 27 -18.30 -7.43 -4.05
CA GLY A 27 -17.34 -7.96 -3.09
C GLY A 27 -16.04 -7.17 -3.03
N ILE A 28 -15.02 -7.78 -2.47
CA ILE A 28 -13.70 -7.19 -2.30
C ILE A 28 -12.69 -7.92 -3.19
N VAL A 29 -11.83 -7.16 -3.84
CA VAL A 29 -10.66 -7.68 -4.57
C VAL A 29 -9.40 -7.39 -3.77
N GLY A 30 -8.61 -8.43 -3.50
CA GLY A 30 -7.25 -8.30 -2.96
C GLY A 30 -6.25 -8.28 -4.10
N VAL A 31 -5.26 -7.37 -4.03
CA VAL A 31 -4.19 -7.24 -5.01
C VAL A 31 -2.85 -7.36 -4.32
N ASP A 32 -1.99 -8.21 -4.87
CA ASP A 32 -0.62 -8.44 -4.39
C ASP A 32 0.32 -8.68 -5.56
N GLY A 33 1.58 -8.35 -5.38
CA GLY A 33 2.64 -8.56 -6.36
C GLY A 33 3.81 -9.33 -5.79
N SER A 34 4.46 -10.06 -6.66
CA SER A 34 5.69 -10.78 -6.32
C SER A 34 6.73 -10.64 -7.41
N SER A 35 8.00 -10.77 -7.03
CA SER A 35 9.09 -10.88 -7.99
C SER A 35 9.97 -12.08 -7.67
N ASN A 36 10.56 -12.63 -8.73
CA ASN A 36 11.54 -13.71 -8.61
C ASN A 36 12.73 -13.45 -9.54
N LYS A 37 13.91 -13.41 -8.95
CA LYS A 37 15.18 -13.19 -9.66
C LYS A 37 15.86 -14.52 -9.97
N MET A 38 16.23 -14.70 -11.23
CA MET A 38 16.98 -15.85 -11.73
C MET A 38 18.26 -15.39 -12.41
N GLY A 39 19.32 -16.18 -12.30
CA GLY A 39 20.62 -15.91 -12.95
C GLY A 39 21.71 -15.54 -11.96
N GLY A 40 22.74 -14.87 -12.47
CA GLY A 40 23.97 -14.59 -11.75
C GLY A 40 24.09 -13.15 -11.22
N ALA A 41 25.33 -12.67 -11.18
CA ALA A 41 25.62 -11.30 -10.83
C ALA A 41 25.24 -10.35 -11.97
N TYR A 42 25.10 -9.06 -11.64
CA TYR A 42 24.87 -7.99 -12.62
C TYR A 42 25.91 -8.04 -13.75
N PRO A 43 25.48 -7.87 -15.02
CA PRO A 43 24.11 -7.64 -15.49
C PRO A 43 23.38 -8.95 -15.90
N HIS A 44 23.89 -10.14 -15.56
CA HIS A 44 23.45 -11.44 -16.07
C HIS A 44 22.34 -12.06 -15.21
N PHE A 45 21.22 -11.37 -15.08
CA PHE A 45 20.03 -11.90 -14.42
C PHE A 45 18.74 -11.49 -15.15
N LEU A 46 17.71 -12.24 -14.85
CA LEU A 46 16.32 -11.96 -15.24
C LEU A 46 15.48 -11.89 -13.95
N GLU A 47 14.69 -10.86 -13.79
CA GLU A 47 13.67 -10.76 -12.75
C GLU A 47 12.28 -10.76 -13.37
N ILE A 48 11.45 -11.67 -12.92
CA ILE A 48 10.05 -11.80 -13.37
C ILE A 48 9.17 -11.22 -12.29
N TYR A 49 8.23 -10.37 -12.69
CA TYR A 49 7.22 -9.75 -11.83
C TYR A 49 5.86 -10.36 -12.14
N GLN A 50 5.09 -10.61 -11.10
CA GLN A 50 3.73 -11.11 -11.22
C GLN A 50 2.81 -10.27 -10.32
N GLY A 51 1.74 -9.75 -10.90
CA GLY A 51 0.63 -9.12 -10.18
C GLY A 51 -0.58 -10.05 -10.18
N LEU A 52 -1.23 -10.17 -9.05
CA LEU A 52 -2.44 -10.97 -8.85
C LEU A 52 -3.54 -10.08 -8.27
N ALA A 53 -4.73 -10.13 -8.86
CA ALA A 53 -5.94 -9.59 -8.25
C ALA A 53 -6.99 -10.72 -8.13
N LYS A 54 -7.51 -10.94 -6.91
CA LYS A 54 -8.44 -12.01 -6.61
C LYS A 54 -9.65 -11.51 -5.84
N SER A 55 -10.85 -11.92 -6.29
CA SER A 55 -12.12 -11.55 -5.66
C SER A 55 -12.49 -12.49 -4.50
N THR A 56 -13.18 -11.94 -3.51
CA THR A 56 -13.86 -12.74 -2.46
C THR A 56 -15.06 -13.52 -2.98
N LEU A 57 -15.65 -13.10 -4.10
CA LEU A 57 -16.86 -13.72 -4.67
C LEU A 57 -16.53 -14.82 -5.68
N TYR A 58 -15.57 -14.59 -6.55
CA TYR A 58 -15.27 -15.46 -7.67
C TYR A 58 -14.03 -16.30 -7.35
N LYS A 59 -14.25 -17.45 -6.71
CA LYS A 59 -13.15 -18.31 -6.21
C LYS A 59 -12.21 -18.80 -7.31
N ASP A 60 -12.76 -19.04 -8.50
CA ASP A 60 -12.02 -19.59 -9.64
C ASP A 60 -11.55 -18.53 -10.64
N GLU A 61 -11.93 -17.25 -10.42
CA GLU A 61 -11.53 -16.14 -11.26
C GLU A 61 -10.46 -15.31 -10.57
N ALA A 62 -9.39 -15.03 -11.30
CA ALA A 62 -8.33 -14.14 -10.87
C ALA A 62 -7.76 -13.40 -12.08
N VAL A 63 -7.26 -12.20 -11.86
CA VAL A 63 -6.52 -11.44 -12.85
C VAL A 63 -5.03 -11.61 -12.58
N TYR A 64 -4.30 -11.99 -13.61
CA TYR A 64 -2.84 -12.14 -13.56
C TYR A 64 -2.19 -11.17 -14.52
N LYS A 65 -1.13 -10.53 -14.06
CA LYS A 65 -0.22 -9.72 -14.87
C LYS A 65 1.19 -10.25 -14.70
N VAL A 66 1.96 -10.24 -15.78
CA VAL A 66 3.37 -10.66 -15.77
C VAL A 66 4.19 -9.66 -16.57
N ASP A 67 5.31 -9.26 -16.02
CA ASP A 67 6.35 -8.46 -16.70
C ASP A 67 7.73 -8.98 -16.29
N PHE A 68 8.77 -8.52 -16.95
CA PHE A 68 10.13 -8.90 -16.60
C PHE A 68 11.10 -7.73 -16.73
N TYR A 69 12.23 -7.88 -16.08
CA TYR A 69 13.37 -6.98 -16.19
C TYR A 69 14.67 -7.75 -16.33
N THR A 70 15.53 -7.31 -17.22
CA THR A 70 16.93 -7.74 -17.31
C THR A 70 17.79 -6.55 -17.70
N PRO A 71 18.91 -6.30 -17.00
CA PRO A 71 19.82 -5.21 -17.34
C PRO A 71 20.40 -5.33 -18.76
N LEU A 72 20.38 -6.54 -19.32
CA LEU A 72 20.90 -6.79 -20.68
C LEU A 72 20.09 -6.09 -21.79
N TYR A 73 18.82 -5.78 -21.54
CA TYR A 73 17.97 -5.04 -22.46
C TYR A 73 18.09 -3.52 -22.32
N TYR A 74 18.55 -3.04 -21.15
CA TYR A 74 18.56 -1.62 -20.80
C TYR A 74 19.95 -1.01 -20.85
N LYS A 75 20.92 -1.67 -21.55
CA LYS A 75 22.27 -1.13 -21.71
C LYS A 75 22.24 0.06 -22.68
N GLU A 76 22.19 1.26 -22.12
CA GLU A 76 22.81 2.45 -22.69
C GLU A 76 23.82 2.99 -21.68
N ASP A 77 25.08 2.93 -22.02
CA ASP A 77 26.29 3.69 -21.63
C ASP A 77 26.27 4.46 -20.29
N SER A 78 25.83 3.92 -19.17
CA SER A 78 25.97 4.59 -17.88
C SER A 78 26.95 3.88 -16.92
N ILE A 79 27.79 4.68 -16.32
CA ILE A 79 28.88 4.37 -15.41
C ILE A 79 28.36 3.68 -14.13
N LEU A 80 29.06 2.68 -13.67
CA LEU A 80 28.67 1.64 -12.70
C LEU A 80 28.06 2.07 -11.33
N GLU A 81 28.23 3.30 -10.87
CA GLU A 81 27.69 3.72 -9.56
C GLU A 81 26.27 4.28 -9.63
N ASP A 82 25.90 5.00 -10.68
CA ASP A 82 24.52 5.45 -10.90
C ASP A 82 23.57 4.27 -11.23
N SER A 83 24.11 3.15 -11.69
CA SER A 83 23.34 1.99 -12.17
C SER A 83 22.61 1.21 -11.07
N ILE A 84 23.06 1.20 -9.82
CA ILE A 84 22.45 0.41 -8.73
C ILE A 84 21.18 1.09 -8.19
N GLU A 85 21.22 2.42 -8.03
CA GLU A 85 20.05 3.19 -7.57
C GLU A 85 18.98 3.21 -8.66
N GLU A 86 19.38 3.40 -9.91
CA GLU A 86 18.49 3.37 -11.08
C GLU A 86 17.87 1.98 -11.26
N GLU A 87 18.65 0.91 -11.19
CA GLU A 87 18.12 -0.48 -11.21
C GLU A 87 17.09 -0.70 -10.12
N THR A 88 17.40 -0.27 -8.89
CA THR A 88 16.48 -0.42 -7.77
C THR A 88 15.19 0.36 -7.99
N SER A 89 15.27 1.54 -8.60
CA SER A 89 14.10 2.37 -8.95
C SER A 89 13.24 1.69 -10.01
N ILE A 90 13.84 1.21 -11.09
CA ILE A 90 13.15 0.50 -12.18
C ILE A 90 12.43 -0.75 -11.64
N ARG A 91 13.08 -1.51 -10.79
CA ARG A 91 12.50 -2.73 -10.19
C ARG A 91 11.29 -2.42 -9.31
N ARG A 92 11.35 -1.35 -8.51
CA ARG A 92 10.21 -0.89 -7.68
C ARG A 92 9.07 -0.39 -8.54
N GLU A 93 9.37 0.42 -9.55
CA GLU A 93 8.38 0.92 -10.51
C GLU A 93 7.66 -0.24 -11.21
N LYS A 94 8.41 -1.26 -11.69
CA LYS A 94 7.81 -2.42 -12.35
C LYS A 94 6.87 -3.19 -11.44
N LEU A 95 7.27 -3.48 -10.21
CA LEU A 95 6.42 -4.18 -9.26
C LEU A 95 5.15 -3.37 -8.94
N SER A 96 5.29 -2.08 -8.64
CA SER A 96 4.15 -1.21 -8.39
C SER A 96 3.23 -1.07 -9.60
N THR A 97 3.79 -0.97 -10.80
CA THR A 97 3.02 -0.87 -12.04
C THR A 97 2.18 -2.12 -12.29
N ILE A 98 2.77 -3.30 -12.12
CA ILE A 98 2.07 -4.56 -12.41
C ILE A 98 0.95 -4.85 -11.41
N GLU A 99 1.12 -4.46 -10.15
CA GLU A 99 0.06 -4.51 -9.13
C GLU A 99 -1.10 -3.57 -9.50
N ILE A 100 -0.79 -2.34 -9.92
CA ILE A 100 -1.82 -1.38 -10.37
C ILE A 100 -2.54 -1.90 -11.62
N GLU A 101 -1.83 -2.48 -12.57
CA GLU A 101 -2.44 -3.05 -13.78
C GLU A 101 -3.36 -4.24 -13.48
N ALA A 102 -2.99 -5.07 -12.50
CA ALA A 102 -3.87 -6.13 -12.02
C ALA A 102 -5.13 -5.55 -11.36
N ALA A 103 -4.98 -4.48 -10.56
CA ALA A 103 -6.11 -3.78 -9.96
C ALA A 103 -7.04 -3.16 -11.01
N LEU A 104 -6.50 -2.45 -12.00
CA LEU A 104 -7.26 -1.84 -13.10
C LEU A 104 -8.07 -2.86 -13.89
N GLU A 105 -7.44 -3.96 -14.29
CA GLU A 105 -8.14 -5.02 -15.01
C GLU A 105 -9.21 -5.71 -14.15
N SER A 106 -8.98 -5.80 -12.84
CA SER A 106 -9.97 -6.36 -11.91
C SER A 106 -11.24 -5.50 -11.83
N ILE A 107 -11.15 -4.18 -11.97
CA ILE A 107 -12.30 -3.29 -12.04
C ILE A 107 -13.22 -3.68 -13.19
N GLU A 108 -12.65 -3.91 -14.37
CA GLU A 108 -13.41 -4.25 -15.57
C GLU A 108 -14.02 -5.65 -15.53
N LYS A 109 -13.23 -6.63 -15.05
CA LYS A 109 -13.64 -8.05 -15.06
C LYS A 109 -14.49 -8.46 -13.88
N LEU A 110 -14.16 -7.94 -12.68
CA LEU A 110 -14.74 -8.41 -11.41
C LEU A 110 -15.70 -7.39 -10.78
N LYS A 111 -15.68 -6.12 -11.23
CA LYS A 111 -16.56 -5.03 -10.75
C LYS A 111 -16.65 -4.97 -9.23
N PRO A 112 -15.51 -4.81 -8.52
CA PRO A 112 -15.48 -4.91 -7.08
C PRO A 112 -16.14 -3.70 -6.40
N TYR A 113 -16.74 -3.92 -5.23
CA TYR A 113 -17.13 -2.84 -4.32
C TYR A 113 -15.91 -2.12 -3.73
N GLY A 114 -14.83 -2.86 -3.47
CA GLY A 114 -13.58 -2.31 -2.95
C GLY A 114 -12.36 -3.12 -3.37
N ILE A 115 -11.24 -2.43 -3.41
CA ILE A 115 -9.92 -3.00 -3.72
C ILE A 115 -9.00 -2.81 -2.53
N ILE A 116 -8.35 -3.89 -2.09
CA ILE A 116 -7.32 -3.90 -1.06
C ILE A 116 -5.97 -4.19 -1.72
N MET A 117 -5.07 -3.21 -1.68
CA MET A 117 -3.68 -3.35 -2.13
C MET A 117 -2.79 -3.80 -0.97
N ASP A 118 -1.92 -4.79 -1.18
CA ASP A 118 -0.94 -5.19 -0.16
C ASP A 118 0.22 -4.19 -0.15
N GLY A 119 0.17 -3.28 0.79
CA GLY A 119 1.13 -2.22 0.98
C GLY A 119 0.55 -0.81 1.06
N SER A 120 1.44 0.16 1.16
CA SER A 120 1.08 1.57 1.27
C SER A 120 0.66 2.16 -0.07
N LEU A 121 -0.49 2.84 -0.14
CA LEU A 121 -0.91 3.56 -1.33
C LEU A 121 0.07 4.67 -1.74
N ILE A 122 0.77 5.27 -0.77
CA ILE A 122 1.81 6.28 -1.03
C ILE A 122 2.96 5.70 -1.87
N ARG A 123 3.25 4.40 -1.75
CA ARG A 123 4.26 3.73 -2.56
C ARG A 123 3.94 3.86 -4.04
N TYR A 124 2.70 3.61 -4.43
CA TYR A 124 2.26 3.69 -5.82
C TYR A 124 2.32 5.11 -6.38
N ASP A 125 1.96 6.11 -5.57
CA ASP A 125 2.07 7.52 -5.95
C ASP A 125 3.53 7.94 -6.23
N ILE A 126 4.49 7.36 -5.50
CA ILE A 126 5.92 7.66 -5.65
C ILE A 126 6.56 6.86 -6.78
N GLU A 127 6.25 5.55 -6.87
CA GLU A 127 6.96 4.60 -7.74
C GLU A 127 6.33 4.49 -9.14
N SER A 128 5.01 4.68 -9.29
CA SER A 128 4.29 4.53 -10.57
C SER A 128 3.16 5.56 -10.71
N TYR A 129 3.50 6.84 -10.62
CA TYR A 129 2.55 7.94 -10.54
C TYR A 129 1.48 7.94 -11.63
N SER A 130 1.88 7.77 -12.89
CA SER A 130 0.93 7.81 -14.02
C SER A 130 -0.14 6.72 -13.91
N LYS A 131 0.26 5.49 -13.61
CA LYS A 131 -0.66 4.36 -13.43
C LYS A 131 -1.47 4.48 -12.14
N TRP A 132 -0.87 5.03 -11.09
CA TRP A 132 -1.56 5.33 -9.84
C TRP A 132 -2.71 6.32 -10.06
N MET A 133 -2.49 7.40 -10.80
CA MET A 133 -3.53 8.38 -11.11
C MET A 133 -4.65 7.78 -11.98
N GLU A 134 -4.32 6.87 -12.89
CA GLU A 134 -5.30 6.12 -13.69
C GLU A 134 -6.20 5.25 -12.77
N LEU A 135 -5.59 4.49 -11.85
CA LEU A 135 -6.32 3.65 -10.90
C LEU A 135 -7.24 4.50 -10.00
N ARG A 136 -6.71 5.57 -9.41
CA ARG A 136 -7.50 6.47 -8.56
C ARG A 136 -8.71 7.03 -9.29
N ARG A 137 -8.49 7.61 -10.47
CA ARG A 137 -9.57 8.15 -11.31
C ARG A 137 -10.63 7.07 -11.60
N LYS A 138 -10.21 5.87 -11.97
CA LYS A 138 -11.12 4.77 -12.26
C LYS A 138 -11.92 4.35 -11.03
N CYS A 139 -11.29 4.26 -9.85
CA CYS A 139 -11.97 3.97 -8.59
C CYS A 139 -12.98 5.08 -8.22
N GLU A 140 -12.63 6.34 -8.43
CA GLU A 140 -13.53 7.48 -8.17
C GLU A 140 -14.75 7.45 -9.12
N GLU A 141 -14.55 7.22 -10.42
CA GLU A 141 -15.61 7.12 -11.43
C GLU A 141 -16.59 5.96 -11.16
N GLU A 142 -16.08 4.82 -10.71
CA GLU A 142 -16.87 3.61 -10.44
C GLU A 142 -17.35 3.50 -8.98
N ASN A 143 -17.05 4.50 -8.13
CA ASN A 143 -17.34 4.51 -6.69
C ASN A 143 -16.74 3.31 -5.93
N ILE A 144 -15.53 2.89 -6.29
CA ILE A 144 -14.82 1.77 -5.68
C ILE A 144 -13.98 2.28 -4.51
N ILE A 145 -14.07 1.63 -3.36
CA ILE A 145 -13.24 1.93 -2.18
C ILE A 145 -11.83 1.36 -2.41
N LEU A 146 -10.81 2.22 -2.33
CA LEU A 146 -9.42 1.82 -2.49
C LEU A 146 -8.66 1.92 -1.16
N ILE A 147 -8.10 0.81 -0.69
CA ILE A 147 -7.43 0.68 0.61
C ILE A 147 -6.05 0.05 0.41
N GLY A 148 -5.03 0.62 1.07
CA GLY A 148 -3.73 -0.01 1.22
C GLY A 148 -3.56 -0.59 2.63
N VAL A 149 -3.14 -1.84 2.74
CA VAL A 149 -2.92 -2.52 4.02
C VAL A 149 -1.43 -2.66 4.28
N ILE A 150 -0.95 -2.07 5.36
CA ILE A 150 0.45 -2.12 5.79
C ILE A 150 0.54 -3.05 6.99
N LYS A 151 1.27 -4.15 6.85
CA LYS A 151 1.48 -5.15 7.91
C LYS A 151 2.67 -4.80 8.81
N ASP A 152 3.72 -4.21 8.25
CA ASP A 152 4.93 -3.80 8.98
C ASP A 152 5.03 -2.27 9.01
N ILE A 153 4.60 -1.70 10.12
CA ILE A 153 4.52 -0.25 10.29
C ILE A 153 5.92 0.30 10.59
N LYS A 154 6.50 1.01 9.60
CA LYS A 154 7.80 1.70 9.70
C LYS A 154 7.64 3.22 9.56
N THR A 155 6.47 3.74 9.93
CA THR A 155 6.21 5.18 9.95
C THR A 155 6.53 5.75 11.32
N SER A 156 6.75 7.06 11.38
CA SER A 156 7.00 7.84 12.61
C SER A 156 6.08 9.06 12.69
N ILE A 157 4.90 8.95 12.10
CA ILE A 157 3.94 10.06 11.96
C ILE A 157 3.46 10.55 13.32
N ILE A 158 3.11 9.63 14.21
CA ILE A 158 2.69 9.93 15.59
C ILE A 158 3.89 10.45 16.38
N GLY A 159 5.05 9.80 16.24
CA GLY A 159 6.30 10.23 16.88
C GLY A 159 6.69 11.66 16.50
N GLU A 160 6.62 12.01 15.21
CA GLU A 160 6.87 13.37 14.73
C GLU A 160 5.85 14.38 15.25
N ALA A 161 4.57 13.99 15.32
CA ALA A 161 3.51 14.85 15.87
C ALA A 161 3.72 15.12 17.37
N LEU A 162 4.14 14.11 18.13
CA LEU A 162 4.46 14.22 19.55
C LEU A 162 5.68 15.10 19.80
N ARG A 163 6.73 15.00 18.99
CA ARG A 163 7.92 15.86 19.08
C ARG A 163 7.63 17.33 18.80
N LYS A 164 6.66 17.63 17.95
CA LYS A 164 6.23 19.00 17.68
C LYS A 164 5.44 19.60 18.85
N ASP A 165 4.91 18.78 19.72
CA ASP A 165 4.29 19.24 20.98
C ASP A 165 5.39 19.52 22.00
N LYS A 166 5.74 20.79 22.15
CA LYS A 166 6.78 21.26 23.08
C LYS A 166 6.52 20.94 24.57
N SER A 167 5.35 20.39 24.90
CA SER A 167 5.02 19.94 26.26
C SER A 167 5.58 18.55 26.57
N LEU A 168 6.12 17.85 25.56
CA LEU A 168 6.66 16.49 25.69
C LEU A 168 8.15 16.50 25.33
N GLU A 169 9.00 16.20 26.30
CA GLU A 169 10.45 15.99 26.07
C GLU A 169 10.65 14.58 25.47
N ILE A 170 10.47 14.45 24.15
CA ILE A 170 10.76 13.23 23.43
C ILE A 170 12.03 13.47 22.60
N GLU A 171 13.13 12.90 23.05
CA GLU A 171 14.44 13.06 22.38
C GLU A 171 14.58 12.12 21.17
N ASP A 172 14.07 10.88 21.27
CA ASP A 172 14.22 9.85 20.26
C ASP A 172 13.07 9.80 19.27
N LEU A 173 13.38 9.37 18.05
CA LEU A 173 12.40 9.11 17.01
C LEU A 173 11.92 7.65 17.13
N PHE A 174 10.70 7.47 17.64
CA PHE A 174 10.05 6.16 17.70
C PHE A 174 9.23 5.87 16.45
N TYR A 175 9.20 4.60 16.03
CA TYR A 175 8.22 4.14 15.04
C TYR A 175 6.81 4.12 15.64
N ASP A 176 5.82 4.40 14.82
CA ASP A 176 4.42 4.45 15.26
C ASP A 176 3.97 3.12 15.88
N ARG A 177 4.46 1.97 15.40
CA ARG A 177 4.16 0.67 16.00
C ARG A 177 4.66 0.56 17.45
N GLU A 178 5.83 1.14 17.76
CA GLU A 178 6.40 1.11 19.12
C GLU A 178 5.58 1.98 20.06
N LEU A 179 5.13 3.13 19.58
CA LEU A 179 4.27 4.03 20.34
C LEU A 179 2.87 3.46 20.59
N LEU A 180 2.34 2.70 19.63
CA LEU A 180 1.00 2.12 19.70
C LEU A 180 0.96 0.73 20.34
N TYR A 181 2.12 0.08 20.49
CA TYR A 181 2.22 -1.23 21.11
C TYR A 181 1.66 -1.22 22.54
N GLY A 182 0.69 -2.09 22.81
CA GLY A 182 0.00 -2.16 24.09
C GLY A 182 -0.87 -0.95 24.46
N LYS A 183 -1.13 -0.04 23.50
CA LYS A 183 -2.00 1.14 23.72
C LYS A 183 -3.38 1.00 23.10
N LEU A 184 -3.53 0.12 22.12
CA LEU A 184 -4.81 -0.21 21.53
C LEU A 184 -5.24 -1.58 21.99
N GLU A 185 -6.50 -1.71 22.38
CA GLU A 185 -7.15 -3.00 22.62
C GLU A 185 -7.54 -3.67 21.29
N TYR A 186 -7.88 -4.94 21.35
CA TYR A 186 -8.33 -5.66 20.15
C TYR A 186 -9.56 -5.00 19.53
N GLY A 187 -9.47 -4.72 18.23
CA GLY A 187 -10.51 -4.01 17.47
C GLY A 187 -10.50 -2.49 17.68
N GLU A 188 -9.64 -1.94 18.51
CA GLU A 188 -9.49 -0.49 18.57
C GLU A 188 -8.67 0.04 17.41
N ALA A 189 -9.09 1.21 16.95
CA ALA A 189 -8.43 1.93 15.88
C ALA A 189 -8.31 3.42 16.16
N ILE A 190 -7.27 4.02 15.61
CA ILE A 190 -7.02 5.45 15.64
C ILE A 190 -6.84 5.97 14.21
N ALA A 191 -7.67 6.94 13.82
CA ALA A 191 -7.54 7.59 12.52
C ALA A 191 -6.62 8.81 12.64
N VAL A 192 -5.65 8.91 11.74
CA VAL A 192 -4.74 10.04 11.66
C VAL A 192 -5.05 10.82 10.40
N TYR A 193 -5.52 12.06 10.59
CA TYR A 193 -5.79 13.01 9.53
C TYR A 193 -4.62 13.97 9.38
N ASN A 194 -4.39 14.50 8.19
CA ASN A 194 -3.32 15.46 7.90
C ASN A 194 -1.92 14.92 8.18
N ILE A 195 -1.60 13.81 7.57
CA ILE A 195 -0.29 13.18 7.68
C ILE A 195 0.77 14.06 7.04
N HIS A 196 1.72 14.56 7.84
CA HIS A 196 2.84 15.39 7.40
C HIS A 196 4.19 14.70 7.65
N GLY A 197 4.33 13.43 7.25
CA GLY A 197 5.60 12.70 7.30
C GLY A 197 6.49 12.98 6.08
N GLU A 198 7.76 12.56 6.13
CA GLU A 198 8.69 12.74 5.00
C GLU A 198 8.21 12.07 3.70
N LYS A 199 7.59 10.90 3.80
CA LYS A 199 7.03 10.19 2.63
C LYS A 199 5.83 10.92 2.04
N THR A 200 4.95 11.49 2.88
CA THR A 200 3.81 12.28 2.42
C THR A 200 4.20 13.61 1.81
N LYS A 201 5.38 14.16 2.14
CA LYS A 201 5.93 15.33 1.43
C LYS A 201 6.32 15.00 -0.01
N LYS A 202 6.65 13.74 -0.31
CA LYS A 202 6.96 13.25 -1.65
C LYS A 202 5.71 12.87 -2.43
N ALA A 203 4.64 12.47 -1.74
CA ALA A 203 3.35 12.22 -2.35
C ALA A 203 2.66 13.54 -2.71
N ARG A 204 2.03 13.59 -3.87
CA ARG A 204 1.41 14.82 -4.40
C ARG A 204 0.08 15.14 -3.76
N GLU A 205 -0.54 14.16 -3.11
CA GLU A 205 -1.84 14.29 -2.47
C GLU A 205 -1.84 13.69 -1.06
N GLY A 206 -2.74 14.21 -0.22
CA GLY A 206 -2.90 13.72 1.15
C GLY A 206 -3.55 12.34 1.21
N PHE A 207 -3.05 11.53 2.13
CA PHE A 207 -3.63 10.22 2.44
C PHE A 207 -4.15 10.23 3.86
N ALA A 208 -5.26 9.53 4.10
CA ALA A 208 -5.73 9.22 5.43
C ALA A 208 -5.11 7.88 5.88
N SER A 209 -4.73 7.77 7.15
CA SER A 209 -4.23 6.53 7.73
C SER A 209 -5.05 6.12 8.94
N LEU A 210 -5.30 4.81 9.04
CA LEU A 210 -5.93 4.18 10.18
C LEU A 210 -4.95 3.16 10.76
N PHE A 211 -4.66 3.28 12.05
CA PHE A 211 -3.93 2.26 12.80
C PHE A 211 -4.92 1.43 13.60
N MET A 212 -4.86 0.12 13.47
CA MET A 212 -5.79 -0.79 14.12
C MET A 212 -5.05 -1.98 14.74
N ARG A 213 -5.47 -2.39 15.94
CA ARG A 213 -5.07 -3.68 16.49
C ARG A 213 -6.03 -4.77 16.01
N SER A 214 -5.56 -5.57 15.07
CA SER A 214 -6.36 -6.62 14.41
C SER A 214 -6.24 -8.01 15.05
N SER A 215 -5.39 -8.18 16.08
CA SER A 215 -5.13 -9.46 16.73
C SER A 215 -5.08 -9.31 18.26
N ASN A 216 -5.53 -10.37 18.97
CA ASN A 216 -5.31 -10.53 20.40
C ASN A 216 -3.91 -11.09 20.75
N ALA A 217 -3.13 -11.49 19.74
CA ALA A 217 -1.76 -11.90 19.97
C ALA A 217 -0.92 -10.73 20.51
N PRO A 218 0.02 -10.99 21.42
CA PRO A 218 0.90 -9.95 21.96
C PRO A 218 1.80 -9.36 20.90
#